data_69a4c6d63d52b349b1c7f3776a201cfe
#
_entry.id   69a4c6d63d52b349b1c7f3776a201cfe
#
_cell.length_a   1.000
_cell.length_b   1.000
_cell.length_c   1.000
_cell.angle_alpha   90.00
_cell.angle_beta   90.00
_cell.angle_gamma   90.00
#
_symmetry.space_group_name_H-M   'P 1'
#
loop_
_entity.id
_entity.type
_entity.pdbx_description
1 polymer ?
#
loop_
_entity_poly.entity_id
_entity_poly.type
_entity_poly.pdbx_seq_one_letter_code
_entity_poly.pdbx_strand_id
1 'polypeptide(L)'
;MNFPPRFVYATRMRRMRKDDFSRRLMREHTLTADDLIYPVFVLEGQNQEENVPSMPGVKRQSLDKLLFTAEEAVKLGIPMLALFPVIIRNKTETAEEAYNPEGLVPTAIRRLRENFPELGIMTDVALDPYTTHGQDGLIDSNGYVL
;
A
#
# COMPACT_ATOMS: atom_id res chain seq x y z
N MET A 1 -1.18 39.78 16.10
CA MET A 1 -2.52 39.36 15.63
C MET A 1 -3.30 38.90 16.86
N ASN A 2 -4.34 39.63 17.27
CA ASN A 2 -5.23 39.21 18.35
C ASN A 2 -6.26 38.24 17.74
N PHE A 3 -6.11 36.96 18.01
CA PHE A 3 -7.17 36.01 17.70
C PHE A 3 -8.35 36.26 18.66
N PRO A 4 -9.60 36.27 18.17
CA PRO A 4 -10.75 36.38 19.06
C PRO A 4 -10.75 35.20 20.04
N PRO A 5 -11.22 35.40 21.29
CA PRO A 5 -11.26 34.34 22.27
C PRO A 5 -12.09 33.17 21.71
N ARG A 6 -11.49 31.96 21.69
CA ARG A 6 -12.20 30.72 21.33
C ARG A 6 -13.42 30.61 22.27
N PHE A 7 -14.60 30.52 21.71
CA PHE A 7 -15.82 30.23 22.47
C PHE A 7 -15.65 28.84 23.11
N VAL A 8 -15.30 28.84 24.38
CA VAL A 8 -15.26 27.60 25.17
C VAL A 8 -16.62 27.50 25.84
N TYR A 9 -17.47 26.61 25.36
CA TYR A 9 -18.73 26.33 26.00
C TYR A 9 -18.50 25.81 27.43
N ALA A 10 -19.17 26.39 28.43
CA ALA A 10 -19.09 25.95 29.82
C ALA A 10 -19.54 24.49 30.00
N THR A 11 -20.42 24.02 29.15
CA THR A 11 -20.91 22.63 29.14
C THR A 11 -20.76 22.01 27.74
N ARG A 12 -20.06 20.90 27.64
CA ARG A 12 -20.02 20.08 26.42
C ARG A 12 -21.17 19.09 26.45
N MET A 13 -22.11 19.25 25.53
CA MET A 13 -23.24 18.33 25.39
C MET A 13 -22.78 17.03 24.75
N ARG A 14 -22.84 15.91 25.51
CA ARG A 14 -22.36 14.60 25.04
C ARG A 14 -23.43 13.52 25.05
N ARG A 15 -24.72 13.89 25.23
CA ARG A 15 -25.81 12.93 25.31
C ARG A 15 -25.84 11.98 24.12
N MET A 16 -25.64 12.51 22.89
CA MET A 16 -25.68 11.71 21.67
C MET A 16 -24.44 10.81 21.48
N ARG A 17 -23.41 10.96 22.33
CA ARG A 17 -22.20 10.14 22.31
C ARG A 17 -22.15 9.08 23.41
N LYS A 18 -23.12 9.11 24.36
CA LYS A 18 -23.08 8.26 25.54
C LYS A 18 -23.34 6.79 25.20
N ASP A 19 -24.39 6.53 24.49
CA ASP A 19 -24.92 5.19 24.26
C ASP A 19 -24.64 4.73 22.82
N ASP A 20 -24.57 3.41 22.61
CA ASP A 20 -24.25 2.86 21.28
C ASP A 20 -25.31 3.20 20.25
N PHE A 21 -26.59 3.07 20.60
CA PHE A 21 -27.68 3.39 19.67
C PHE A 21 -27.66 4.84 19.21
N SER A 22 -27.34 5.78 20.10
CA SER A 22 -27.28 7.20 19.75
C SER A 22 -26.05 7.50 18.86
N ARG A 23 -24.89 6.89 19.16
CA ARG A 23 -23.72 7.01 18.28
C ARG A 23 -23.99 6.46 16.89
N ARG A 24 -24.69 5.32 16.77
CA ARG A 24 -25.06 4.75 15.45
C ARG A 24 -26.00 5.67 14.67
N LEU A 25 -26.99 6.27 15.34
CA LEU A 25 -27.91 7.21 14.70
C LEU A 25 -27.22 8.48 14.19
N MET A 26 -26.19 8.95 14.92
CA MET A 26 -25.48 10.18 14.61
C MET A 26 -24.24 9.97 13.75
N ARG A 27 -23.97 8.74 13.35
CA ARG A 27 -22.79 8.40 12.52
C ARG A 27 -22.98 8.95 11.10
N GLU A 28 -22.05 9.81 10.67
CA GLU A 28 -22.04 10.40 9.32
C GLU A 28 -21.31 9.49 8.31
N HIS A 29 -20.35 8.68 8.79
CA HIS A 29 -19.53 7.80 7.95
C HIS A 29 -19.57 6.36 8.46
N THR A 30 -19.54 5.42 7.54
CA THR A 30 -19.41 3.98 7.83
C THR A 30 -18.18 3.48 7.11
N LEU A 31 -17.28 2.82 7.84
CA LEU A 31 -16.13 2.13 7.23
C LEU A 31 -16.56 0.72 6.84
N THR A 32 -16.34 0.36 5.58
CA THR A 32 -16.58 -0.97 5.01
C THR A 32 -15.32 -1.50 4.34
N ALA A 33 -15.35 -2.75 3.89
CA ALA A 33 -14.23 -3.30 3.10
C ALA A 33 -13.99 -2.53 1.80
N ASP A 34 -15.04 -1.93 1.23
CA ASP A 34 -14.97 -1.14 -0.01
C ASP A 34 -14.13 0.14 0.13
N ASP A 35 -13.87 0.58 1.36
CA ASP A 35 -13.03 1.74 1.64
C ASP A 35 -11.53 1.40 1.76
N LEU A 36 -11.16 0.11 1.61
CA LEU A 36 -9.81 -0.37 1.86
C LEU A 36 -9.03 -0.61 0.58
N ILE A 37 -7.75 -0.25 0.61
CA ILE A 37 -6.73 -0.68 -0.35
C ILE A 37 -5.69 -1.45 0.45
N TYR A 38 -5.43 -2.71 0.08
CA TYR A 38 -4.50 -3.55 0.83
C TYR A 38 -3.09 -3.47 0.23
N PRO A 39 -2.11 -2.85 0.93
CA PRO A 39 -0.73 -2.79 0.46
C PRO A 39 -0.02 -4.12 0.65
N VAL A 40 0.69 -4.58 -0.37
CA VAL A 40 1.43 -5.85 -0.36
C VAL A 40 2.83 -5.68 -0.94
N PHE A 41 3.81 -6.31 -0.31
CA PHE A 41 5.19 -6.32 -0.80
C PHE A 41 5.44 -7.58 -1.62
N VAL A 42 5.92 -7.39 -2.84
CA VAL A 42 6.17 -8.48 -3.80
C VAL A 42 7.67 -8.73 -3.91
N LEU A 43 8.07 -9.99 -3.66
CA LEU A 43 9.45 -10.48 -3.80
C LEU A 43 9.66 -11.22 -5.11
N GLU A 44 10.91 -11.18 -5.59
CA GLU A 44 11.39 -12.11 -6.59
C GLU A 44 11.51 -13.54 -6.03
N GLY A 45 11.43 -14.55 -6.91
CA GLY A 45 11.63 -15.96 -6.58
C GLY A 45 10.34 -16.74 -6.42
N GLN A 46 10.44 -17.91 -5.79
CA GLN A 46 9.33 -18.84 -5.55
C GLN A 46 9.36 -19.31 -4.10
N ASN A 47 8.19 -19.51 -3.53
CA ASN A 47 7.98 -20.00 -2.16
C ASN A 47 8.76 -19.20 -1.10
N GLN A 48 8.91 -17.88 -1.35
CA GLN A 48 9.61 -16.97 -0.45
C GLN A 48 8.62 -16.17 0.39
N GLU A 49 8.93 -16.03 1.67
CA GLU A 49 8.18 -15.19 2.59
C GLU A 49 9.15 -14.64 3.65
N GLU A 50 9.14 -13.33 3.83
CA GLU A 50 9.98 -12.62 4.78
C GLU A 50 9.15 -11.69 5.65
N ASN A 51 9.34 -11.70 6.95
CA ASN A 51 8.72 -10.70 7.83
C ASN A 51 9.41 -9.34 7.65
N VAL A 52 8.63 -8.27 7.71
CA VAL A 52 9.16 -6.90 7.76
C VAL A 52 9.37 -6.52 9.24
N PRO A 53 10.62 -6.43 9.75
CA PRO A 53 10.87 -6.26 11.19
C PRO A 53 10.25 -4.98 11.78
N SER A 54 10.19 -3.90 10.99
CA SER A 54 9.61 -2.61 11.39
C SER A 54 8.09 -2.55 11.31
N MET A 55 7.45 -3.57 10.68
CA MET A 55 6.00 -3.63 10.46
C MET A 55 5.45 -4.98 10.92
N PRO A 56 5.18 -5.15 12.23
CA PRO A 56 4.69 -6.43 12.77
C PRO A 56 3.44 -6.94 12.04
N GLY A 57 3.49 -8.20 11.60
CA GLY A 57 2.41 -8.85 10.85
C GLY A 57 2.45 -8.61 9.34
N VAL A 58 3.31 -7.72 8.84
CA VAL A 58 3.50 -7.47 7.41
C VAL A 58 4.62 -8.37 6.88
N LYS A 59 4.39 -8.93 5.70
CA LYS A 59 5.31 -9.83 5.02
C LYS A 59 5.63 -9.36 3.61
N ARG A 60 6.85 -9.68 3.17
CA ARG A 60 7.23 -9.66 1.76
C ARG A 60 7.01 -11.05 1.21
N GLN A 61 6.38 -11.18 0.07
CA GLN A 61 5.96 -12.48 -0.46
C GLN A 61 6.32 -12.62 -1.94
N SER A 62 6.81 -13.79 -2.34
CA SER A 62 6.92 -14.14 -3.75
C SER A 62 5.54 -14.26 -4.39
N LEU A 63 5.48 -14.15 -5.71
CA LEU A 63 4.22 -14.07 -6.45
C LEU A 63 3.27 -15.25 -6.19
N ASP A 64 3.82 -16.46 -6.08
CA ASP A 64 3.03 -17.66 -5.75
C ASP A 64 2.36 -17.57 -4.37
N LYS A 65 3.03 -16.97 -3.39
CA LYS A 65 2.46 -16.71 -2.06
C LYS A 65 1.46 -15.55 -2.09
N LEU A 66 1.75 -14.50 -2.86
CA LEU A 66 0.87 -13.36 -3.02
C LEU A 66 -0.51 -13.74 -3.56
N LEU A 67 -0.61 -14.77 -4.42
CA LEU A 67 -1.90 -15.24 -4.92
C LEU A 67 -2.83 -15.73 -3.79
N PHE A 68 -2.30 -16.37 -2.75
CA PHE A 68 -3.11 -16.75 -1.57
C PHE A 68 -3.56 -15.52 -0.77
N THR A 69 -2.69 -14.53 -0.62
CA THR A 69 -3.04 -13.27 0.03
C THR A 69 -4.11 -12.50 -0.76
N ALA A 70 -4.03 -12.51 -2.09
CA ALA A 70 -5.03 -11.92 -2.97
C ALA A 70 -6.38 -12.64 -2.87
N GLU A 71 -6.38 -13.97 -2.82
CA GLU A 71 -7.59 -14.76 -2.61
C GLU A 71 -8.26 -14.42 -1.27
N GLU A 72 -7.47 -14.25 -0.21
CA GLU A 72 -7.98 -13.85 1.10
C GLU A 72 -8.57 -12.43 1.07
N ALA A 73 -7.90 -11.48 0.42
CA ALA A 73 -8.41 -10.12 0.24
C ALA A 73 -9.77 -10.11 -0.49
N VAL A 74 -9.90 -10.91 -1.56
CA VAL A 74 -11.18 -11.06 -2.28
C VAL A 74 -12.26 -11.65 -1.38
N LYS A 75 -11.95 -12.71 -0.61
CA LYS A 75 -12.90 -13.33 0.34
C LYS A 75 -13.37 -12.36 1.43
N LEU A 76 -12.51 -11.43 1.83
CA LEU A 76 -12.81 -10.38 2.81
C LEU A 76 -13.54 -9.17 2.19
N GLY A 77 -13.75 -9.16 0.88
CA GLY A 77 -14.40 -8.07 0.16
C GLY A 77 -13.52 -6.83 -0.03
N ILE A 78 -12.20 -6.95 0.08
CA ILE A 78 -11.27 -5.84 -0.19
C ILE A 78 -11.16 -5.67 -1.71
N PRO A 79 -11.50 -4.49 -2.26
CA PRO A 79 -11.63 -4.31 -3.70
C PRO A 79 -10.31 -4.14 -4.45
N MET A 80 -9.21 -3.81 -3.75
CA MET A 80 -7.96 -3.40 -4.41
C MET A 80 -6.71 -3.79 -3.62
N LEU A 81 -5.68 -4.25 -4.33
CA LEU A 81 -4.31 -4.37 -3.82
C LEU A 81 -3.44 -3.23 -4.33
N ALA A 82 -2.54 -2.73 -3.48
CA ALA A 82 -1.44 -1.85 -3.87
C ALA A 82 -0.12 -2.63 -3.83
N LEU A 83 0.55 -2.75 -4.98
CA LEU A 83 1.76 -3.55 -5.15
C LEU A 83 3.01 -2.71 -4.91
N PHE A 84 3.86 -3.15 -3.98
CA PHE A 84 5.17 -2.56 -3.71
C PHE A 84 6.27 -3.58 -4.00
N PRO A 85 7.07 -3.40 -5.06
CA PRO A 85 8.12 -4.35 -5.41
C PRO A 85 9.31 -4.28 -4.46
N VAL A 86 9.88 -5.44 -4.17
CA VAL A 86 11.16 -5.57 -3.49
C VAL A 86 12.14 -6.16 -4.50
N ILE A 87 12.88 -5.28 -5.17
CA ILE A 87 13.84 -5.64 -6.19
C ILE A 87 15.18 -5.94 -5.51
N ILE A 88 15.69 -7.15 -5.72
CA ILE A 88 16.97 -7.61 -5.17
C ILE A 88 18.05 -7.61 -6.24
N ARG A 89 17.69 -7.94 -7.48
CA ARG A 89 18.58 -8.04 -8.61
C ARG A 89 18.30 -6.96 -9.64
N ASN A 90 19.23 -6.74 -10.55
CA ASN A 90 19.09 -5.82 -11.68
C ASN A 90 18.82 -4.35 -11.30
N LYS A 91 19.19 -3.94 -10.09
CA LYS A 91 19.19 -2.51 -9.75
C LYS A 91 20.35 -1.83 -10.50
N THR A 92 20.05 -0.67 -11.07
CA THR A 92 21.03 0.17 -11.78
C THR A 92 20.91 1.62 -11.33
N GLU A 93 21.79 2.50 -11.80
CA GLU A 93 21.69 3.94 -11.50
C GLU A 93 20.53 4.60 -12.24
N THR A 94 20.10 4.02 -13.35
CA THR A 94 19.10 4.52 -14.28
C THR A 94 17.78 3.72 -14.27
N ALA A 95 17.64 2.77 -13.33
CA ALA A 95 16.40 2.02 -13.03
C ALA A 95 15.80 1.26 -14.24
N GLU A 96 16.60 0.67 -15.13
CA GLU A 96 16.11 -0.02 -16.34
C GLU A 96 15.10 -1.13 -16.05
N GLU A 97 15.19 -1.79 -14.90
CA GLU A 97 14.23 -2.83 -14.50
C GLU A 97 12.81 -2.26 -14.27
N ALA A 98 12.67 -0.96 -14.02
CA ALA A 98 11.37 -0.32 -13.81
C ALA A 98 10.47 -0.37 -15.06
N TYR A 99 11.06 -0.36 -16.26
CA TYR A 99 10.32 -0.44 -17.53
C TYR A 99 10.48 -1.78 -18.26
N ASN A 100 11.03 -2.80 -17.58
CA ASN A 100 11.10 -4.15 -18.11
C ASN A 100 9.71 -4.80 -18.17
N PRO A 101 9.14 -5.10 -19.35
CA PRO A 101 7.79 -5.67 -19.47
C PRO A 101 7.67 -7.07 -18.84
N GLU A 102 8.80 -7.79 -18.70
CA GLU A 102 8.87 -9.09 -18.04
C GLU A 102 9.36 -9.00 -16.58
N GLY A 103 9.48 -7.79 -16.06
CA GLY A 103 9.87 -7.53 -14.67
C GLY A 103 8.84 -8.01 -13.64
N LEU A 104 9.20 -7.90 -12.37
CA LEU A 104 8.41 -8.42 -11.24
C LEU A 104 6.98 -7.85 -11.22
N VAL A 105 6.83 -6.52 -11.32
CA VAL A 105 5.51 -5.87 -11.21
C VAL A 105 4.61 -6.19 -12.40
N PRO A 106 5.04 -6.04 -13.68
CA PRO A 106 4.21 -6.44 -14.82
C PRO A 106 3.79 -7.91 -14.77
N THR A 107 4.70 -8.80 -14.34
CA THR A 107 4.39 -10.22 -14.17
C THR A 107 3.37 -10.45 -13.06
N ALA A 108 3.50 -9.77 -11.92
CA ALA A 108 2.53 -9.84 -10.83
C ALA A 108 1.13 -9.37 -11.28
N ILE A 109 1.06 -8.27 -12.02
CA ILE A 109 -0.21 -7.74 -12.56
C ILE A 109 -0.87 -8.78 -13.47
N ARG A 110 -0.15 -9.35 -14.43
CA ARG A 110 -0.69 -10.38 -15.33
C ARG A 110 -1.27 -11.55 -14.55
N ARG A 111 -0.50 -12.11 -13.60
CA ARG A 111 -0.91 -13.27 -12.81
C ARG A 111 -2.10 -12.96 -11.88
N LEU A 112 -2.14 -11.79 -11.26
CA LEU A 112 -3.27 -11.39 -10.44
C LEU A 112 -4.54 -11.21 -11.29
N ARG A 113 -4.46 -10.57 -12.44
CA ARG A 113 -5.60 -10.40 -13.34
C ARG A 113 -6.12 -11.70 -13.95
N GLU A 114 -5.23 -12.66 -14.24
CA GLU A 114 -5.62 -14.00 -14.69
C GLU A 114 -6.42 -14.77 -13.64
N ASN A 115 -6.04 -14.64 -12.35
CA ASN A 115 -6.65 -15.39 -11.26
C ASN A 115 -7.82 -14.64 -10.58
N PHE A 116 -7.77 -13.31 -10.55
CA PHE A 116 -8.74 -12.45 -9.85
C PHE A 116 -9.12 -11.25 -10.74
N PRO A 117 -9.91 -11.46 -11.80
CA PRO A 117 -10.21 -10.42 -12.80
C PRO A 117 -10.96 -9.21 -12.20
N GLU A 118 -11.72 -9.42 -11.14
CA GLU A 118 -12.50 -8.37 -10.46
C GLU A 118 -11.69 -7.58 -9.41
N LEU A 119 -10.47 -8.06 -9.04
CA LEU A 119 -9.64 -7.38 -8.06
C LEU A 119 -8.93 -6.19 -8.69
N GLY A 120 -9.12 -5.00 -8.12
CA GLY A 120 -8.39 -3.81 -8.50
C GLY A 120 -6.90 -3.93 -8.18
N ILE A 121 -6.04 -3.40 -9.06
CA ILE A 121 -4.59 -3.38 -8.86
C ILE A 121 -4.09 -1.95 -9.00
N MET A 122 -3.41 -1.48 -7.98
CA MET A 122 -2.70 -0.21 -7.94
C MET A 122 -1.20 -0.49 -7.93
N THR A 123 -0.44 0.28 -8.66
CA THR A 123 1.03 0.25 -8.62
C THR A 123 1.58 1.64 -8.31
N ASP A 124 2.71 1.70 -7.68
CA ASP A 124 3.50 2.91 -7.56
C ASP A 124 4.37 3.10 -8.82
N VAL A 125 4.57 4.34 -9.22
CA VAL A 125 5.45 4.72 -10.34
C VAL A 125 6.80 5.25 -9.81
N ALA A 126 7.20 4.78 -8.63
CA ALA A 126 8.47 5.12 -8.00
C ALA A 126 9.65 4.40 -8.66
N LEU A 127 10.82 5.04 -8.70
CA LEU A 127 12.05 4.48 -9.24
C LEU A 127 13.01 3.98 -8.15
N ASP A 128 12.88 4.46 -6.92
CA ASP A 128 13.73 4.09 -5.78
C ASP A 128 13.87 2.57 -5.55
N PRO A 129 12.84 1.70 -5.77
CA PRO A 129 13.03 0.26 -5.63
C PRO A 129 14.01 -0.32 -6.65
N TYR A 130 14.20 0.35 -7.80
CA TYR A 130 14.96 -0.12 -8.94
C TYR A 130 16.35 0.51 -9.06
N THR A 131 16.61 1.60 -8.32
CA THR A 131 17.92 2.27 -8.32
C THR A 131 18.88 1.69 -7.30
N THR A 132 20.18 1.70 -7.60
CA THR A 132 21.25 1.25 -6.67
C THR A 132 21.41 2.20 -5.49
N HIS A 133 21.10 3.47 -5.67
CA HIS A 133 21.24 4.53 -4.66
C HIS A 133 19.92 4.82 -3.89
N GLY A 134 18.78 4.19 -4.28
CA GLY A 134 17.51 4.32 -3.58
C GLY A 134 16.83 5.69 -3.71
N GLN A 135 17.05 6.41 -4.82
CA GLN A 135 16.41 7.68 -5.13
C GLN A 135 15.57 7.56 -6.41
N ASP A 136 14.57 8.42 -6.57
CA ASP A 136 13.63 8.45 -7.70
C ASP A 136 14.14 9.19 -8.94
N GLY A 137 15.39 9.59 -8.98
CA GLY A 137 16.00 10.28 -10.09
C GLY A 137 17.48 9.98 -10.22
N LEU A 138 18.13 10.57 -11.23
CA LEU A 138 19.56 10.50 -11.36
C LEU A 138 20.23 11.31 -10.24
N ILE A 139 21.42 10.87 -9.81
CA ILE A 139 22.20 11.57 -8.81
C ILE A 139 23.49 12.12 -9.42
N ASP A 140 23.93 13.27 -8.95
CA ASP A 140 25.24 13.82 -9.31
C ASP A 140 26.38 13.20 -8.48
N SER A 141 27.63 13.64 -8.75
CA SER A 141 28.81 13.16 -8.03
C SER A 141 28.82 13.49 -6.52
N ASN A 142 27.96 14.39 -6.07
CA ASN A 142 27.81 14.77 -4.66
C ASN A 142 26.63 14.05 -3.99
N GLY A 143 25.90 13.18 -4.74
CA GLY A 143 24.73 12.46 -4.24
C GLY A 143 23.44 13.30 -4.26
N TYR A 144 23.42 14.43 -4.95
CA TYR A 144 22.22 15.27 -5.11
C TYR A 144 21.33 14.73 -6.25
N VAL A 145 20.03 14.65 -6.00
CA VAL A 145 19.05 14.23 -7.01
C VAL A 145 18.82 15.36 -8.02
N LEU A 146 19.01 15.06 -9.30
CA LEU A 146 18.90 16.02 -10.41
C LEU A 146 17.43 16.23 -10.81
#